data_953385971e1b8790eeae073ec9061286
#
_entry.id   953385971e1b8790eeae073ec9061286
#
_cell.length_a   1.000
_cell.length_b   1.000
_cell.length_c   1.000
_cell.angle_alpha   90.00
_cell.angle_beta   90.00
_cell.angle_gamma   90.00
#
_symmetry.space_group_name_H-M   'P 1'
#
loop_
_entity.id
_entity.type
_entity.pdbx_description
1 polymer ?
#
loop_
_entity_poly.entity_id
_entity_poly.type
_entity_poly.pdbx_seq_one_letter_code
_entity_poly.pdbx_strand_id
1 'polypeptide(L)'
;MVSLNKKKRESFYGWKVLAAGSAITTIGSVHSPVVSVFFLPLQRELELGRAALSFVFSLARIEGGIEGPLVGWLIDKQGPRIPVVIGILLSGIGMIALSQVNSTLGFLLVYTGLVALGFQMGYLQVMHAVANIWFIKYRTRAMSIFSSSVRLGPAMFTPLLGVLVGLWGWRTSALLIGFFVLVTALPLTYFIKRSPESIGLLPDGDNIENKNLSEIQESSENAVPDTSGSQDFEFKEAIRTPAWWILALTTTVRTSNNGVFQVHFIPIFVWKDITETGAAFMVGLTQLIATPMILAVGWLGDRWSKKAILVLAHFILGGSFLVLIFIDEPWGVYVFMIMFAFGANVAPPNYSIIGEYFGRKAFARLRGILNSLGIIGMGTTVLAGWVFDTTQSYSMFLFGTAIFSVIAGFTVILFLHKPKKPLSNPSTMTSLEP
;
A
#
# COMPACT_ATOMS: atom_id res chain seq x y z
N MET A 1 43.56 28.79 17.15
CA MET A 1 42.36 28.17 17.77
C MET A 1 41.15 28.51 16.88
N VAL A 2 40.80 27.64 15.95
CA VAL A 2 39.64 27.80 15.10
C VAL A 2 38.48 27.10 15.84
N SER A 3 37.54 27.90 16.32
CA SER A 3 36.30 27.42 16.96
C SER A 3 35.49 26.61 15.93
N LEU A 4 35.53 25.29 16.04
CA LEU A 4 34.63 24.40 15.33
C LEU A 4 33.21 24.59 15.90
N ASN A 5 32.48 25.48 15.25
CA ASN A 5 31.05 25.69 15.50
C ASN A 5 30.32 24.39 15.19
N LYS A 6 30.01 23.59 16.21
CA LYS A 6 29.13 22.42 16.11
C LYS A 6 27.73 22.92 15.70
N LYS A 7 27.51 23.17 14.39
CA LYS A 7 26.16 23.28 13.85
C LYS A 7 25.41 22.02 14.32
N LYS A 8 24.42 22.18 15.22
CA LYS A 8 23.44 21.12 15.52
C LYS A 8 23.01 20.52 14.18
N ARG A 9 23.26 19.22 13.97
CA ARG A 9 22.74 18.49 12.84
C ARG A 9 21.23 18.65 12.91
N GLU A 10 20.67 19.55 12.14
CA GLU A 10 19.22 19.63 11.97
C GLU A 10 18.78 18.28 11.42
N SER A 11 17.83 17.68 12.09
CA SER A 11 17.25 16.40 11.66
C SER A 11 16.70 16.57 10.23
N PHE A 12 17.07 15.67 9.32
CA PHE A 12 16.59 15.66 7.94
C PHE A 12 15.07 15.83 7.88
N TYR A 13 14.61 16.82 7.12
CA TYR A 13 13.19 17.18 7.05
C TYR A 13 12.31 16.02 6.59
N GLY A 14 12.85 15.06 5.80
CA GLY A 14 12.16 13.86 5.37
C GLY A 14 11.58 13.03 6.51
N TRP A 15 12.19 13.05 7.71
CA TRP A 15 11.62 12.37 8.89
C TRP A 15 10.36 13.06 9.40
N LYS A 16 10.27 14.40 9.29
CA LYS A 16 9.04 15.15 9.61
C LYS A 16 7.93 14.82 8.61
N VAL A 17 8.29 14.72 7.32
CA VAL A 17 7.36 14.29 6.26
C VAL A 17 6.87 12.88 6.52
N LEU A 18 7.77 11.96 6.90
CA LEU A 18 7.43 10.57 7.23
C LEU A 18 6.48 10.49 8.43
N ALA A 19 6.77 11.20 9.51
CA ALA A 19 5.94 11.23 10.70
C ALA A 19 4.54 11.81 10.43
N ALA A 20 4.47 12.95 9.75
CA ALA A 20 3.19 13.58 9.38
C ALA A 20 2.39 12.70 8.42
N GLY A 21 3.02 12.12 7.41
CA GLY A 21 2.38 11.20 6.47
C GLY A 21 1.88 9.92 7.14
N SER A 22 2.64 9.39 8.11
CA SER A 22 2.22 8.24 8.91
C SER A 22 1.01 8.55 9.77
N ALA A 23 0.98 9.72 10.42
CA ALA A 23 -0.17 10.17 11.18
C ALA A 23 -1.40 10.37 10.29
N ILE A 24 -1.26 11.03 9.13
CA ILE A 24 -2.33 11.18 8.13
C ILE A 24 -2.87 9.81 7.71
N THR A 25 -1.99 8.85 7.40
CA THR A 25 -2.38 7.51 6.97
C THR A 25 -3.10 6.74 8.09
N THR A 26 -2.64 6.84 9.32
CA THR A 26 -3.29 6.21 10.50
C THR A 26 -4.68 6.80 10.70
N ILE A 27 -4.81 8.14 10.69
CA ILE A 27 -6.11 8.83 10.83
C ILE A 27 -7.06 8.42 9.71
N GLY A 28 -6.59 8.44 8.45
CA GLY A 28 -7.41 8.08 7.30
C GLY A 28 -7.88 6.63 7.33
N SER A 29 -7.09 5.72 7.90
CA SER A 29 -7.47 4.31 7.97
C SER A 29 -8.64 4.01 8.91
N VAL A 30 -9.20 5.04 9.60
CA VAL A 30 -10.46 4.97 10.37
C VAL A 30 -11.64 4.52 9.51
N HIS A 31 -11.59 4.71 8.19
CA HIS A 31 -12.66 4.26 7.29
C HIS A 31 -12.85 2.73 7.32
N SER A 32 -11.78 1.95 7.53
CA SER A 32 -11.85 0.49 7.52
C SER A 32 -12.72 -0.08 8.66
N PRO A 33 -12.54 0.31 9.94
CA PRO A 33 -13.48 -0.09 11.00
C PRO A 33 -14.88 0.51 10.84
N VAL A 34 -15.05 1.66 10.16
CA VAL A 34 -16.38 2.20 9.86
C VAL A 34 -17.21 1.18 9.09
N VAL A 35 -16.64 0.51 8.10
CA VAL A 35 -17.33 -0.53 7.32
C VAL A 35 -17.89 -1.63 8.22
N SER A 36 -17.08 -2.16 9.14
CA SER A 36 -17.48 -3.27 10.00
C SER A 36 -18.41 -2.85 11.13
N VAL A 37 -18.13 -1.69 11.78
CA VAL A 37 -18.88 -1.24 12.96
C VAL A 37 -20.23 -0.63 12.57
N PHE A 38 -20.31 0.07 11.43
CA PHE A 38 -21.57 0.67 10.96
C PHE A 38 -22.46 -0.34 10.21
N PHE A 39 -21.98 -1.52 9.87
CA PHE A 39 -22.70 -2.49 9.04
C PHE A 39 -24.09 -2.82 9.62
N LEU A 40 -24.14 -3.28 10.85
CA LEU A 40 -25.40 -3.67 11.49
C LEU A 40 -26.34 -2.48 11.79
N PRO A 41 -25.86 -1.34 12.32
CA PRO A 41 -26.69 -0.14 12.45
C PRO A 41 -27.28 0.35 11.13
N LEU A 42 -26.49 0.43 10.06
CA LEU A 42 -26.94 0.81 8.72
C LEU A 42 -27.96 -0.18 8.16
N GLN A 43 -27.70 -1.50 8.32
CA GLN A 43 -28.62 -2.54 7.88
C GLN A 43 -30.00 -2.40 8.53
N ARG A 44 -30.04 -2.13 9.83
CA ARG A 44 -31.28 -2.00 10.58
C ARG A 44 -32.04 -0.73 10.25
N GLU A 45 -31.36 0.40 10.16
CA GLU A 45 -31.99 1.72 9.99
C GLU A 45 -32.41 2.00 8.56
N LEU A 46 -31.63 1.54 7.57
CA LEU A 46 -31.95 1.71 6.14
C LEU A 46 -32.73 0.52 5.56
N GLU A 47 -33.10 -0.47 6.38
CA GLU A 47 -33.80 -1.71 5.99
C GLU A 47 -33.13 -2.45 4.82
N LEU A 48 -31.78 -2.40 4.77
CA LEU A 48 -30.99 -2.96 3.68
C LEU A 48 -30.78 -4.48 3.86
N GLY A 49 -30.93 -5.22 2.76
CA GLY A 49 -30.41 -6.57 2.70
C GLY A 49 -28.88 -6.60 2.83
N ARG A 50 -28.34 -7.67 3.44
CA ARG A 50 -26.87 -7.86 3.56
C ARG A 50 -26.16 -7.81 2.22
N ALA A 51 -26.78 -8.35 1.16
CA ALA A 51 -26.24 -8.32 -0.19
C ALA A 51 -26.10 -6.88 -0.72
N ALA A 52 -27.10 -6.02 -0.53
CA ALA A 52 -27.08 -4.63 -0.98
C ALA A 52 -25.96 -3.84 -0.28
N LEU A 53 -25.82 -3.99 1.03
CA LEU A 53 -24.79 -3.33 1.81
C LEU A 53 -23.39 -3.83 1.41
N SER A 54 -23.24 -5.15 1.24
CA SER A 54 -21.99 -5.75 0.78
C SER A 54 -21.60 -5.29 -0.64
N PHE A 55 -22.60 -5.08 -1.51
CA PHE A 55 -22.38 -4.52 -2.86
C PHE A 55 -21.79 -3.11 -2.79
N VAL A 56 -22.33 -2.23 -1.94
CA VAL A 56 -21.80 -0.86 -1.75
C VAL A 56 -20.32 -0.89 -1.33
N PHE A 57 -19.98 -1.72 -0.35
CA PHE A 57 -18.59 -1.85 0.10
C PHE A 57 -17.67 -2.49 -0.94
N SER A 58 -18.20 -3.40 -1.77
CA SER A 58 -17.45 -4.00 -2.87
C SER A 58 -17.21 -3.00 -4.00
N LEU A 59 -18.20 -2.16 -4.32
CA LEU A 59 -18.08 -1.10 -5.33
C LEU A 59 -16.98 -0.10 -4.96
N ALA A 60 -16.91 0.30 -3.71
CA ALA A 60 -15.85 1.17 -3.20
C ALA A 60 -14.42 0.59 -3.40
N ARG A 61 -14.28 -0.73 -3.38
CA ARG A 61 -12.99 -1.39 -3.67
C ARG A 61 -12.65 -1.39 -5.15
N ILE A 62 -13.64 -1.55 -6.03
CA ILE A 62 -13.47 -1.47 -7.50
C ILE A 62 -13.02 -0.06 -7.87
N GLU A 63 -13.66 0.94 -7.30
CA GLU A 63 -13.34 2.35 -7.49
C GLU A 63 -11.86 2.65 -7.22
N GLY A 64 -11.31 2.18 -6.09
CA GLY A 64 -9.89 2.35 -5.76
C GLY A 64 -8.92 1.78 -6.80
N GLY A 65 -9.32 0.75 -7.54
CA GLY A 65 -8.55 0.22 -8.67
C GLY A 65 -8.56 1.15 -9.89
N ILE A 66 -9.68 1.82 -10.16
CA ILE A 66 -9.84 2.74 -11.30
C ILE A 66 -9.14 4.08 -11.04
N GLU A 67 -9.20 4.59 -9.82
CA GLU A 67 -8.60 5.86 -9.42
C GLU A 67 -7.07 5.87 -9.44
N GLY A 68 -6.45 4.71 -9.23
CA GLY A 68 -5.01 4.60 -9.07
C GLY A 68 -4.20 5.35 -10.12
N PRO A 69 -4.43 5.16 -11.43
CA PRO A 69 -3.74 5.90 -12.49
C PRO A 69 -4.00 7.41 -12.46
N LEU A 70 -5.22 7.84 -12.12
CA LEU A 70 -5.59 9.25 -12.02
C LEU A 70 -4.85 9.96 -10.87
N VAL A 71 -4.82 9.32 -9.70
CA VAL A 71 -4.09 9.82 -8.53
C VAL A 71 -2.59 9.87 -8.82
N GLY A 72 -2.06 8.84 -9.49
CA GLY A 72 -0.67 8.81 -9.92
C GLY A 72 -0.31 9.98 -10.85
N TRP A 73 -1.16 10.24 -11.85
CA TRP A 73 -1.00 11.38 -12.76
C TRP A 73 -1.06 12.73 -12.01
N LEU A 74 -1.97 12.85 -11.04
CA LEU A 74 -2.11 14.08 -10.23
C LEU A 74 -0.86 14.34 -9.38
N ILE A 75 -0.28 13.28 -8.79
CA ILE A 75 0.97 13.38 -8.03
C ILE A 75 2.12 13.84 -8.93
N ASP A 76 2.25 13.26 -10.12
CA ASP A 76 3.32 13.63 -11.06
C ASP A 76 3.22 15.10 -11.48
N LYS A 77 2.00 15.61 -11.72
CA LYS A 77 1.75 16.96 -12.21
C LYS A 77 1.85 18.03 -11.11
N GLN A 78 1.19 17.78 -9.97
CA GLN A 78 0.97 18.80 -8.92
C GLN A 78 1.73 18.51 -7.61
N GLY A 79 2.33 17.33 -7.51
CA GLY A 79 2.97 16.86 -6.29
C GLY A 79 2.02 16.18 -5.31
N PRO A 80 2.54 15.57 -4.24
CA PRO A 80 1.76 14.71 -3.36
C PRO A 80 0.80 15.45 -2.43
N ARG A 81 1.04 16.74 -2.15
CA ARG A 81 0.24 17.51 -1.17
C ARG A 81 -1.22 17.68 -1.59
N ILE A 82 -1.45 17.94 -2.89
CA ILE A 82 -2.80 18.24 -3.41
C ILE A 82 -3.72 17.03 -3.31
N PRO A 83 -3.37 15.82 -3.82
CA PRO A 83 -4.23 14.66 -3.64
C PRO A 83 -4.46 14.30 -2.17
N VAL A 84 -3.48 14.52 -1.27
CA VAL A 84 -3.68 14.32 0.19
C VAL A 84 -4.75 15.27 0.72
N VAL A 85 -4.69 16.57 0.41
CA VAL A 85 -5.69 17.56 0.85
C VAL A 85 -7.06 17.22 0.31
N ILE A 86 -7.17 16.90 -0.98
CA ILE A 86 -8.45 16.51 -1.61
C ILE A 86 -9.01 15.26 -0.92
N GLY A 87 -8.18 14.24 -0.71
CA GLY A 87 -8.61 13.01 -0.05
C GLY A 87 -9.10 13.21 1.38
N ILE A 88 -8.42 14.06 2.16
CA ILE A 88 -8.85 14.41 3.53
C ILE A 88 -10.18 15.17 3.50
N LEU A 89 -10.33 16.13 2.59
CA LEU A 89 -11.57 16.89 2.46
C LEU A 89 -12.74 15.99 2.05
N LEU A 90 -12.55 15.17 1.01
CA LEU A 90 -13.58 14.24 0.54
C LEU A 90 -13.98 13.24 1.63
N SER A 91 -13.02 12.59 2.27
CA SER A 91 -13.31 11.60 3.31
C SER A 91 -13.95 12.23 4.55
N GLY A 92 -13.46 13.37 5.01
CA GLY A 92 -14.01 14.07 6.18
C GLY A 92 -15.42 14.65 5.93
N ILE A 93 -15.62 15.38 4.83
CA ILE A 93 -16.92 15.89 4.42
C ILE A 93 -17.88 14.72 4.11
N GLY A 94 -17.37 13.66 3.47
CA GLY A 94 -18.12 12.45 3.19
C GLY A 94 -18.65 11.79 4.46
N MET A 95 -17.86 11.70 5.52
CA MET A 95 -18.30 11.17 6.83
C MET A 95 -19.36 12.07 7.48
N ILE A 96 -19.22 13.39 7.37
CA ILE A 96 -20.25 14.34 7.85
C ILE A 96 -21.55 14.17 7.04
N ALA A 97 -21.45 14.10 5.70
CA ALA A 97 -22.61 13.89 4.84
C ALA A 97 -23.27 12.53 5.10
N LEU A 98 -22.48 11.49 5.38
CA LEU A 98 -22.96 10.15 5.71
C LEU A 98 -23.89 10.17 6.93
N SER A 99 -23.62 11.01 7.91
CA SER A 99 -24.47 11.16 9.11
C SER A 99 -25.89 11.62 8.80
N GLN A 100 -26.13 12.24 7.63
CA GLN A 100 -27.43 12.78 7.20
C GLN A 100 -28.17 11.86 6.22
N VAL A 101 -27.59 10.75 5.85
CA VAL A 101 -28.16 9.84 4.84
C VAL A 101 -29.36 9.07 5.40
N ASN A 102 -30.47 9.09 4.64
CA ASN A 102 -31.73 8.43 5.00
C ASN A 102 -32.22 7.45 3.92
N SER A 103 -31.41 7.18 2.90
CA SER A 103 -31.78 6.28 1.80
C SER A 103 -30.60 5.46 1.31
N THR A 104 -30.88 4.28 0.74
CA THR A 104 -29.87 3.39 0.15
C THR A 104 -29.05 4.08 -0.94
N LEU A 105 -29.72 4.82 -1.83
CA LEU A 105 -29.05 5.56 -2.90
C LEU A 105 -28.14 6.66 -2.34
N GLY A 106 -28.62 7.40 -1.33
CA GLY A 106 -27.82 8.40 -0.64
C GLY A 106 -26.60 7.77 0.04
N PHE A 107 -26.77 6.62 0.69
CA PHE A 107 -25.65 5.87 1.27
C PHE A 107 -24.63 5.45 0.20
N LEU A 108 -25.10 4.86 -0.90
CA LEU A 108 -24.24 4.46 -2.02
C LEU A 108 -23.42 5.66 -2.53
N LEU A 109 -24.08 6.75 -2.87
CA LEU A 109 -23.43 7.93 -3.48
C LEU A 109 -22.45 8.62 -2.52
N VAL A 110 -22.83 8.79 -1.27
CA VAL A 110 -21.99 9.46 -0.27
C VAL A 110 -20.82 8.57 0.13
N TYR A 111 -21.07 7.28 0.38
CA TYR A 111 -20.02 6.38 0.81
C TYR A 111 -18.99 6.14 -0.31
N THR A 112 -19.43 5.80 -1.53
CA THR A 112 -18.50 5.58 -2.65
C THR A 112 -17.92 6.90 -3.16
N GLY A 113 -18.75 7.86 -3.52
CA GLY A 113 -18.31 9.10 -4.17
C GLY A 113 -17.56 10.08 -3.28
N LEU A 114 -17.65 10.00 -1.95
CA LEU A 114 -16.92 10.89 -1.05
C LEU A 114 -16.00 10.13 -0.09
N VAL A 115 -16.53 9.18 0.69
CA VAL A 115 -15.75 8.54 1.76
C VAL A 115 -14.68 7.63 1.16
N ALA A 116 -15.07 6.68 0.32
CA ALA A 116 -14.13 5.71 -0.27
C ALA A 116 -13.17 6.38 -1.26
N LEU A 117 -13.69 7.23 -2.14
CA LEU A 117 -12.89 8.03 -3.07
C LEU A 117 -11.85 8.86 -2.33
N GLY A 118 -12.25 9.59 -1.30
CA GLY A 118 -11.34 10.38 -0.48
C GLY A 118 -10.25 9.55 0.17
N PHE A 119 -10.61 8.37 0.69
CA PHE A 119 -9.64 7.47 1.30
C PHE A 119 -8.63 6.93 0.26
N GLN A 120 -9.07 6.52 -0.90
CA GLN A 120 -8.18 5.98 -1.94
C GLN A 120 -7.25 7.07 -2.49
N MET A 121 -7.76 8.29 -2.73
CA MET A 121 -6.98 9.39 -3.30
C MET A 121 -5.91 9.95 -2.37
N GLY A 122 -6.17 10.02 -1.06
CA GLY A 122 -5.41 10.90 -0.17
C GLY A 122 -4.37 10.23 0.72
N TYR A 123 -4.34 8.91 0.82
CA TYR A 123 -3.59 8.28 1.91
C TYR A 123 -2.45 7.37 1.44
N LEU A 124 -2.57 6.06 1.53
CA LEU A 124 -1.43 5.14 1.41
C LEU A 124 -0.70 5.21 0.07
N GLN A 125 -1.43 5.33 -1.05
CA GLN A 125 -0.80 5.40 -2.37
C GLN A 125 0.09 6.62 -2.50
N VAL A 126 -0.41 7.78 -2.06
CA VAL A 126 0.33 9.04 -2.08
C VAL A 126 1.54 8.96 -1.16
N MET A 127 1.41 8.36 0.02
CA MET A 127 2.52 8.24 0.96
C MET A 127 3.63 7.33 0.45
N HIS A 128 3.32 6.29 -0.33
CA HIS A 128 4.34 5.50 -1.02
C HIS A 128 5.08 6.33 -2.09
N ALA A 129 4.39 7.22 -2.80
CA ALA A 129 5.04 8.15 -3.72
C ALA A 129 5.94 9.15 -2.96
N VAL A 130 5.48 9.67 -1.82
CA VAL A 130 6.27 10.54 -0.92
C VAL A 130 7.54 9.80 -0.46
N ALA A 131 7.42 8.54 0.00
CA ALA A 131 8.58 7.75 0.38
C ALA A 131 9.58 7.58 -0.76
N ASN A 132 9.09 7.36 -1.99
CA ASN A 132 9.95 7.23 -3.16
C ASN A 132 10.66 8.53 -3.53
N ILE A 133 10.01 9.69 -3.35
CA ILE A 133 10.56 11.01 -3.67
C ILE A 133 11.60 11.45 -2.62
N TRP A 134 11.33 11.23 -1.33
CA TRP A 134 12.13 11.75 -0.22
C TRP A 134 13.29 10.85 0.18
N PHE A 135 13.16 9.52 -0.05
CA PHE A 135 14.13 8.51 0.39
C PHE A 135 14.64 7.68 -0.79
N ILE A 136 15.96 7.55 -0.91
CA ILE A 136 16.64 6.64 -1.83
C ILE A 136 17.19 5.47 -1.03
N LYS A 137 18.05 5.76 -0.07
CA LYS A 137 18.74 4.80 0.80
C LYS A 137 17.78 4.08 1.77
N TYR A 138 16.83 4.85 2.37
CA TYR A 138 15.87 4.32 3.34
C TYR A 138 14.47 4.12 2.76
N ARG A 139 14.35 3.99 1.43
CA ARG A 139 13.06 3.92 0.69
C ARG A 139 12.16 2.80 1.21
N THR A 140 12.68 1.57 1.30
CA THR A 140 11.89 0.41 1.74
C THR A 140 11.40 0.58 3.17
N ARG A 141 12.25 1.11 4.03
CA ARG A 141 11.93 1.39 5.43
C ARG A 141 10.82 2.44 5.55
N ALA A 142 10.93 3.54 4.81
CA ALA A 142 9.90 4.58 4.77
C ALA A 142 8.54 4.04 4.26
N MET A 143 8.55 3.23 3.20
CA MET A 143 7.35 2.57 2.68
C MET A 143 6.74 1.58 3.68
N SER A 144 7.58 0.87 4.45
CA SER A 144 7.11 -0.05 5.50
C SER A 144 6.44 0.69 6.64
N ILE A 145 6.97 1.84 7.06
CA ILE A 145 6.37 2.68 8.10
C ILE A 145 4.99 3.16 7.65
N PHE A 146 4.84 3.65 6.42
CA PHE A 146 3.53 4.03 5.89
C PHE A 146 2.55 2.84 5.80
N SER A 147 3.02 1.68 5.35
CA SER A 147 2.20 0.47 5.29
C SER A 147 1.76 -0.02 6.68
N SER A 148 2.60 0.12 7.69
CA SER A 148 2.26 -0.20 9.09
C SER A 148 1.25 0.78 9.66
N SER A 149 1.33 2.06 9.28
CA SER A 149 0.41 3.11 9.74
C SER A 149 -1.05 2.81 9.36
N VAL A 150 -1.28 2.20 8.18
CA VAL A 150 -2.63 1.77 7.75
C VAL A 150 -3.20 0.71 8.69
N ARG A 151 -2.38 -0.14 9.28
CA ARG A 151 -2.83 -1.22 10.19
C ARG A 151 -3.07 -0.74 11.61
N LEU A 152 -2.36 0.32 12.01
CA LEU A 152 -2.53 0.93 13.34
C LEU A 152 -3.91 1.57 13.50
N GLY A 153 -4.44 2.18 12.43
CA GLY A 153 -5.75 2.83 12.51
C GLY A 153 -6.89 1.87 12.89
N PRO A 154 -7.12 0.77 12.17
CA PRO A 154 -8.14 -0.20 12.58
C PRO A 154 -7.92 -0.75 14.00
N ALA A 155 -6.67 -0.99 14.40
CA ALA A 155 -6.36 -1.46 15.74
C ALA A 155 -6.78 -0.46 16.83
N MET A 156 -6.59 0.83 16.58
CA MET A 156 -6.95 1.91 17.52
C MET A 156 -8.43 2.31 17.43
N PHE A 157 -8.92 2.48 16.21
CA PHE A 157 -10.24 3.09 15.99
C PHE A 157 -11.39 2.09 16.07
N THR A 158 -11.20 0.77 15.85
CA THR A 158 -12.31 -0.19 15.94
C THR A 158 -12.95 -0.22 17.33
N PRO A 159 -12.18 -0.40 18.43
CA PRO A 159 -12.79 -0.39 19.77
C PRO A 159 -13.39 0.97 20.12
N LEU A 160 -12.71 2.06 19.76
CA LEU A 160 -13.22 3.41 19.99
C LEU A 160 -14.56 3.64 19.29
N LEU A 161 -14.69 3.24 18.03
CA LEU A 161 -15.92 3.36 17.25
C LEU A 161 -17.03 2.48 17.80
N GLY A 162 -16.70 1.26 18.26
CA GLY A 162 -17.67 0.40 18.92
C GLY A 162 -18.31 1.07 20.13
N VAL A 163 -17.51 1.74 20.96
CA VAL A 163 -17.99 2.52 22.11
C VAL A 163 -18.81 3.73 21.66
N LEU A 164 -18.32 4.53 20.72
CA LEU A 164 -19.01 5.72 20.22
C LEU A 164 -20.39 5.37 19.63
N VAL A 165 -20.45 4.32 18.81
CA VAL A 165 -21.71 3.85 18.21
C VAL A 165 -22.68 3.32 19.27
N GLY A 166 -22.16 2.62 20.27
CA GLY A 166 -22.99 2.12 21.38
C GLY A 166 -23.58 3.24 22.23
N LEU A 167 -22.85 4.34 22.43
CA LEU A 167 -23.30 5.47 23.26
C LEU A 167 -24.17 6.48 22.50
N TRP A 168 -23.80 6.82 21.26
CA TRP A 168 -24.40 7.94 20.53
C TRP A 168 -24.96 7.57 19.15
N GLY A 169 -24.94 6.30 18.82
CA GLY A 169 -25.36 5.80 17.51
C GLY A 169 -24.36 6.11 16.39
N TRP A 170 -24.57 5.49 15.24
CA TRP A 170 -23.65 5.55 14.10
C TRP A 170 -23.63 6.93 13.42
N ARG A 171 -24.76 7.67 13.39
CA ARG A 171 -24.84 9.01 12.78
C ARG A 171 -23.96 10.03 13.49
N THR A 172 -24.10 10.11 14.81
CA THR A 172 -23.26 11.00 15.63
C THR A 172 -21.79 10.58 15.54
N SER A 173 -21.52 9.28 15.55
CA SER A 173 -20.15 8.75 15.37
C SER A 173 -19.57 9.14 14.02
N ALA A 174 -20.34 9.05 12.92
CA ALA A 174 -19.92 9.47 11.59
C ALA A 174 -19.59 10.98 11.55
N LEU A 175 -20.43 11.80 12.14
CA LEU A 175 -20.22 13.24 12.27
C LEU A 175 -18.91 13.56 13.02
N LEU A 176 -18.70 12.93 14.18
CA LEU A 176 -17.50 13.13 14.99
C LEU A 176 -16.24 12.68 14.27
N ILE A 177 -16.28 11.54 13.56
CA ILE A 177 -15.16 11.07 12.74
C ILE A 177 -14.83 12.06 11.63
N GLY A 178 -15.84 12.57 10.93
CA GLY A 178 -15.63 13.54 9.86
C GLY A 178 -14.92 14.78 10.37
N PHE A 179 -15.37 15.37 11.47
CA PHE A 179 -14.70 16.51 12.12
C PHE A 179 -13.30 16.13 12.61
N PHE A 180 -13.14 14.98 13.25
CA PHE A 180 -11.83 14.49 13.71
C PHE A 180 -10.84 14.41 12.56
N VAL A 181 -11.21 13.80 11.44
CA VAL A 181 -10.35 13.67 10.25
C VAL A 181 -9.96 15.05 9.71
N LEU A 182 -10.91 15.96 9.55
CA LEU A 182 -10.64 17.31 9.04
C LEU A 182 -9.72 18.10 9.98
N VAL A 183 -10.03 18.14 11.26
CA VAL A 183 -9.29 18.95 12.24
C VAL A 183 -7.87 18.40 12.49
N THR A 184 -7.70 17.08 12.48
CA THR A 184 -6.39 16.49 12.81
C THR A 184 -5.50 16.27 11.59
N ALA A 185 -6.07 15.81 10.45
CA ALA A 185 -5.26 15.46 9.29
C ALA A 185 -4.92 16.67 8.37
N LEU A 186 -5.82 17.66 8.22
CA LEU A 186 -5.53 18.83 7.37
C LEU A 186 -4.30 19.62 7.81
N PRO A 187 -4.10 19.97 9.09
CA PRO A 187 -2.90 20.69 9.51
C PRO A 187 -1.61 19.93 9.23
N LEU A 188 -1.64 18.59 9.31
CA LEU A 188 -0.47 17.77 9.04
C LEU A 188 -0.01 17.84 7.58
N THR A 189 -0.89 18.20 6.64
CA THR A 189 -0.54 18.40 5.24
C THR A 189 0.48 19.51 5.01
N TYR A 190 0.62 20.44 5.97
CA TYR A 190 1.63 21.48 5.93
C TYR A 190 3.05 20.92 5.83
N PHE A 191 3.30 19.78 6.46
CA PHE A 191 4.60 19.12 6.45
C PHE A 191 4.85 18.35 5.16
N ILE A 192 3.82 18.02 4.37
CA ILE A 192 3.97 17.31 3.09
C ILE A 192 4.41 18.31 2.02
N LYS A 193 5.68 18.28 1.67
CA LYS A 193 6.27 19.11 0.60
C LYS A 193 6.40 18.30 -0.69
N ARG A 194 6.52 18.98 -1.82
CA ARG A 194 6.58 18.37 -3.15
C ARG A 194 7.76 17.40 -3.29
N SER A 195 8.93 17.84 -2.91
CA SER A 195 10.16 17.03 -2.94
C SER A 195 11.23 17.69 -2.05
N PRO A 196 12.33 16.99 -1.71
CA PRO A 196 13.45 17.55 -0.98
C PRO A 196 14.04 18.78 -1.71
N GLU A 197 14.19 18.68 -3.02
CA GLU A 197 14.78 19.72 -3.87
C GLU A 197 13.94 21.00 -3.83
N SER A 198 12.62 20.90 -3.63
CA SER A 198 11.73 22.08 -3.52
C SER A 198 12.02 22.97 -2.30
N ILE A 199 12.79 22.46 -1.34
CA ILE A 199 13.21 23.19 -0.14
C ILE A 199 14.74 23.21 0.02
N GLY A 200 15.49 22.98 -1.08
CA GLY A 200 16.95 23.05 -1.10
C GLY A 200 17.66 21.89 -0.39
N LEU A 201 17.01 20.74 -0.25
CA LEU A 201 17.59 19.53 0.33
C LEU A 201 17.79 18.45 -0.72
N LEU A 202 18.70 17.52 -0.45
CA LEU A 202 18.82 16.29 -1.22
C LEU A 202 18.03 15.16 -0.55
N PRO A 203 17.63 14.10 -1.29
CA PRO A 203 17.06 12.89 -0.70
C PRO A 203 17.96 12.31 0.39
N ASP A 204 17.36 11.67 1.40
CA ASP A 204 18.04 11.10 2.57
C ASP A 204 18.80 12.13 3.44
N GLY A 205 18.78 13.43 3.10
CA GLY A 205 19.50 14.49 3.81
C GLY A 205 20.99 14.56 3.51
N ASP A 206 21.42 14.03 2.37
CA ASP A 206 22.78 14.15 1.91
C ASP A 206 23.13 15.63 1.63
N ASN A 207 24.35 16.06 1.97
CA ASN A 207 24.81 17.42 1.72
C ASN A 207 25.33 17.53 0.28
N ILE A 208 24.98 18.63 -0.39
CA ILE A 208 25.49 18.97 -1.73
C ILE A 208 27.03 19.03 -1.74
N GLU A 209 27.64 19.51 -0.65
CA GLU A 209 29.10 19.58 -0.51
C GLU A 209 29.76 18.19 -0.51
N ASN A 210 29.16 17.20 0.15
CA ASN A 210 29.70 15.84 0.19
C ASN A 210 29.54 15.13 -1.18
N LYS A 211 28.52 15.48 -1.94
CA LYS A 211 28.33 14.92 -3.29
C LYS A 211 29.35 15.49 -4.27
N ASN A 212 29.63 16.80 -4.18
CA ASN A 212 30.68 17.44 -5.01
C ASN A 212 32.09 16.95 -4.63
N LEU A 213 32.34 16.68 -3.34
CA LEU A 213 33.63 16.13 -2.89
C LEU A 213 33.82 14.67 -3.30
N SER A 214 32.77 13.85 -3.25
CA SER A 214 32.85 12.47 -3.74
C SER A 214 32.96 12.40 -5.27
N GLU A 215 32.23 13.26 -5.99
CA GLU A 215 32.33 13.38 -7.45
C GLU A 215 33.72 13.93 -7.90
N ILE A 216 34.36 14.79 -7.11
CA ILE A 216 35.73 15.30 -7.37
C ILE A 216 36.78 14.22 -7.02
N GLN A 217 36.59 13.43 -5.97
CA GLN A 217 37.49 12.35 -5.61
C GLN A 217 37.37 11.14 -6.57
N GLU A 218 36.17 10.79 -7.03
CA GLU A 218 35.98 9.73 -8.03
C GLU A 218 36.42 10.14 -9.43
N SER A 219 36.39 11.43 -9.80
CA SER A 219 36.92 11.91 -11.07
C SER A 219 38.44 11.93 -11.11
N SER A 220 39.13 11.75 -9.98
CA SER A 220 40.59 11.71 -9.90
C SER A 220 41.17 10.30 -9.93
N GLU A 221 40.37 9.25 -9.73
CA GLU A 221 40.94 7.89 -9.60
C GLU A 221 40.45 6.84 -10.61
N ASN A 222 39.38 7.04 -11.33
CA ASN A 222 39.03 6.22 -12.50
C ASN A 222 37.81 6.77 -13.21
N ALA A 223 37.98 7.16 -14.46
CA ALA A 223 36.89 7.51 -15.37
C ALA A 223 36.09 6.29 -15.80
N VAL A 224 35.33 5.70 -14.88
CA VAL A 224 34.17 4.91 -15.19
C VAL A 224 32.95 5.79 -14.89
N PRO A 225 32.10 6.11 -15.88
CA PRO A 225 30.90 6.88 -15.61
C PRO A 225 30.08 6.13 -14.57
N ASP A 226 29.95 6.70 -13.37
CA ASP A 226 29.05 6.17 -12.36
C ASP A 226 27.61 6.31 -12.88
N THR A 227 27.12 5.22 -13.47
CA THR A 227 25.74 5.07 -13.93
C THR A 227 24.77 4.81 -12.79
N SER A 228 25.07 5.25 -11.58
CA SER A 228 24.14 5.29 -10.44
C SER A 228 23.18 6.49 -10.50
N GLY A 229 23.24 7.30 -11.55
CA GLY A 229 22.14 8.19 -11.91
C GLY A 229 20.90 7.34 -12.16
N SER A 230 19.90 7.44 -11.30
CA SER A 230 18.60 6.83 -11.51
C SER A 230 18.08 7.30 -12.87
N GLN A 231 18.19 6.45 -13.89
CA GLN A 231 17.69 6.77 -15.22
C GLN A 231 16.17 6.87 -15.10
N ASP A 232 15.65 8.09 -15.02
CA ASP A 232 14.23 8.30 -14.98
C ASP A 232 13.62 7.88 -16.32
N PHE A 233 12.83 6.82 -16.27
CA PHE A 233 12.05 6.35 -17.40
C PHE A 233 10.82 7.22 -17.58
N GLU A 234 10.44 7.47 -18.83
CA GLU A 234 9.09 7.92 -19.14
C GLU A 234 8.11 6.77 -18.89
N PHE A 235 6.87 7.11 -18.54
CA PHE A 235 5.84 6.11 -18.23
C PHE A 235 5.66 5.07 -19.36
N LYS A 236 5.60 5.55 -20.64
CA LYS A 236 5.46 4.67 -21.81
C LYS A 236 6.67 3.76 -22.02
N GLU A 237 7.84 4.19 -21.67
CA GLU A 237 9.07 3.39 -21.76
C GLU A 237 9.04 2.28 -20.69
N ALA A 238 8.69 2.63 -19.45
CA ALA A 238 8.65 1.70 -18.33
C ALA A 238 7.71 0.53 -18.57
N ILE A 239 6.46 0.77 -19.03
CA ILE A 239 5.45 -0.28 -19.27
C ILE A 239 5.81 -1.21 -20.45
N ARG A 240 6.75 -0.84 -21.31
CA ARG A 240 7.24 -1.70 -22.39
C ARG A 240 8.33 -2.68 -21.94
N THR A 241 8.85 -2.51 -20.72
CA THR A 241 9.91 -3.39 -20.22
C THR A 241 9.33 -4.68 -19.63
N PRO A 242 9.99 -5.84 -19.83
CA PRO A 242 9.60 -7.10 -19.17
C PRO A 242 9.61 -6.97 -17.64
N ALA A 243 10.56 -6.22 -17.08
CA ALA A 243 10.69 -6.02 -15.64
C ALA A 243 9.43 -5.46 -15.00
N TRP A 244 8.76 -4.50 -15.66
CA TRP A 244 7.51 -3.94 -15.14
C TRP A 244 6.38 -4.98 -15.10
N TRP A 245 6.23 -5.80 -16.14
CA TRP A 245 5.20 -6.84 -16.18
C TRP A 245 5.44 -7.95 -15.15
N ILE A 246 6.69 -8.27 -14.86
CA ILE A 246 7.03 -9.23 -13.80
C ILE A 246 6.64 -8.66 -12.43
N LEU A 247 6.94 -7.39 -12.15
CA LEU A 247 6.53 -6.72 -10.91
C LEU A 247 4.99 -6.57 -10.83
N ALA A 248 4.32 -6.39 -11.96
CA ALA A 248 2.88 -6.38 -12.04
C ALA A 248 2.29 -7.76 -11.71
N LEU A 249 2.82 -8.83 -12.30
CA LEU A 249 2.40 -10.21 -12.02
C LEU A 249 2.56 -10.54 -10.52
N THR A 250 3.75 -10.30 -9.96
CA THR A 250 4.00 -10.59 -8.53
C THR A 250 3.10 -9.78 -7.61
N THR A 251 2.84 -8.51 -7.96
CA THR A 251 1.88 -7.67 -7.22
C THR A 251 0.47 -8.26 -7.31
N THR A 252 0.04 -8.65 -8.51
CA THR A 252 -1.30 -9.22 -8.73
C THR A 252 -1.48 -10.52 -7.95
N VAL A 253 -0.54 -11.46 -8.01
CA VAL A 253 -0.59 -12.71 -7.24
C VAL A 253 -0.69 -12.42 -5.74
N ARG A 254 0.15 -11.55 -5.22
CA ARG A 254 0.13 -11.17 -3.81
C ARG A 254 -1.15 -10.47 -3.39
N THR A 255 -1.66 -9.51 -4.16
CA THR A 255 -2.88 -8.77 -3.82
C THR A 255 -4.12 -9.64 -3.96
N SER A 256 -4.16 -10.56 -4.93
CA SER A 256 -5.21 -11.57 -5.06
C SER A 256 -5.27 -12.46 -3.81
N ASN A 257 -4.14 -13.02 -3.38
CA ASN A 257 -4.08 -13.82 -2.17
C ASN A 257 -4.54 -13.02 -0.94
N ASN A 258 -4.05 -11.79 -0.77
CA ASN A 258 -4.51 -10.93 0.32
C ASN A 258 -6.03 -10.67 0.26
N GLY A 259 -6.58 -10.43 -0.93
CA GLY A 259 -8.02 -10.20 -1.13
C GLY A 259 -8.87 -11.41 -0.74
N VAL A 260 -8.47 -12.59 -1.20
CA VAL A 260 -9.16 -13.85 -0.84
C VAL A 260 -9.12 -14.08 0.66
N PHE A 261 -7.94 -14.00 1.26
CA PHE A 261 -7.82 -14.24 2.69
C PHE A 261 -8.51 -13.18 3.54
N GLN A 262 -8.66 -11.95 3.06
CA GLN A 262 -9.45 -10.93 3.75
C GLN A 262 -10.94 -11.31 3.88
N VAL A 263 -11.48 -12.07 2.91
CA VAL A 263 -12.87 -12.52 2.89
C VAL A 263 -13.02 -13.94 3.48
N HIS A 264 -12.13 -14.84 3.10
CA HIS A 264 -12.24 -16.27 3.40
C HIS A 264 -11.39 -16.75 4.58
N PHE A 265 -10.69 -15.88 5.31
CA PHE A 265 -9.89 -16.29 6.47
C PHE A 265 -10.72 -17.06 7.49
N ILE A 266 -11.84 -16.49 7.94
CA ILE A 266 -12.72 -17.17 8.92
C ILE A 266 -13.26 -18.46 8.34
N PRO A 267 -13.89 -18.50 7.14
CA PRO A 267 -14.35 -19.75 6.53
C PRO A 267 -13.26 -20.82 6.37
N ILE A 268 -12.02 -20.44 6.01
CA ILE A 268 -10.89 -21.37 5.88
C ILE A 268 -10.49 -21.96 7.23
N PHE A 269 -10.45 -21.16 8.29
CA PHE A 269 -10.13 -21.65 9.62
C PHE A 269 -11.26 -22.52 10.21
N VAL A 270 -12.51 -22.18 9.92
CA VAL A 270 -13.66 -23.03 10.28
C VAL A 270 -13.61 -24.36 9.52
N TRP A 271 -13.20 -24.35 8.25
CA TRP A 271 -12.96 -25.57 7.47
C TRP A 271 -11.83 -26.45 8.06
N LYS A 272 -10.93 -25.88 8.85
CA LYS A 272 -9.92 -26.58 9.65
C LYS A 272 -10.39 -26.87 11.09
N ASP A 273 -11.69 -27.03 11.30
CA ASP A 273 -12.33 -27.38 12.57
C ASP A 273 -12.09 -26.37 13.71
N ILE A 274 -11.74 -25.12 13.38
CA ILE A 274 -11.62 -24.04 14.36
C ILE A 274 -12.98 -23.37 14.53
N THR A 275 -13.40 -23.14 15.77
CA THR A 275 -14.64 -22.42 16.04
C THR A 275 -14.64 -21.03 15.42
N GLU A 276 -15.80 -20.50 15.03
CA GLU A 276 -15.90 -19.15 14.42
C GLU A 276 -15.25 -18.05 15.30
N THR A 277 -15.45 -18.13 16.62
CA THR A 277 -14.81 -17.19 17.57
C THR A 277 -13.30 -17.36 17.58
N GLY A 278 -12.79 -18.60 17.56
CA GLY A 278 -11.37 -18.91 17.47
C GLY A 278 -10.76 -18.42 16.15
N ALA A 279 -11.47 -18.63 15.03
CA ALA A 279 -11.09 -18.15 13.71
C ALA A 279 -10.99 -16.62 13.66
N ALA A 280 -11.96 -15.91 14.22
CA ALA A 280 -11.92 -14.45 14.31
C ALA A 280 -10.72 -13.95 15.14
N PHE A 281 -10.43 -14.61 16.27
CA PHE A 281 -9.26 -14.32 17.09
C PHE A 281 -7.96 -14.54 16.30
N MET A 282 -7.84 -15.66 15.57
CA MET A 282 -6.66 -15.97 14.75
C MET A 282 -6.45 -14.97 13.60
N VAL A 283 -7.53 -14.49 12.98
CA VAL A 283 -7.45 -13.41 11.99
C VAL A 283 -6.87 -12.15 12.63
N GLY A 284 -7.37 -11.75 13.80
CA GLY A 284 -6.84 -10.63 14.56
C GLY A 284 -5.35 -10.81 14.89
N LEU A 285 -4.96 -11.99 15.36
CA LEU A 285 -3.58 -12.32 15.68
C LEU A 285 -2.68 -12.29 14.42
N THR A 286 -3.18 -12.75 13.27
CA THR A 286 -2.44 -12.66 12.00
C THR A 286 -2.12 -11.21 11.64
N GLN A 287 -3.07 -10.29 11.82
CA GLN A 287 -2.85 -8.86 11.57
C GLN A 287 -1.86 -8.24 12.57
N LEU A 288 -1.90 -8.68 13.81
CA LEU A 288 -0.94 -8.25 14.84
C LEU A 288 0.48 -8.72 14.50
N ILE A 289 0.67 -9.98 14.08
CA ILE A 289 1.94 -10.55 13.63
C ILE A 289 2.43 -9.83 12.35
N ALA A 290 1.54 -9.51 11.44
CA ALA A 290 1.88 -8.86 10.18
C ALA A 290 2.49 -7.46 10.36
N THR A 291 2.13 -6.72 11.40
CA THR A 291 2.62 -5.36 11.63
C THR A 291 4.15 -5.31 11.86
N PRO A 292 4.73 -6.02 12.85
CA PRO A 292 6.19 -6.06 13.00
C PRO A 292 6.88 -6.73 11.81
N MET A 293 6.21 -7.69 11.14
CA MET A 293 6.78 -8.36 9.97
C MET A 293 6.99 -7.39 8.79
N ILE A 294 6.06 -6.46 8.55
CA ILE A 294 6.24 -5.41 7.53
C ILE A 294 7.46 -4.53 7.86
N LEU A 295 7.66 -4.18 9.13
CA LEU A 295 8.81 -3.38 9.56
C LEU A 295 10.11 -4.16 9.38
N ALA A 296 10.12 -5.44 9.76
CA ALA A 296 11.27 -6.32 9.57
C ALA A 296 11.63 -6.48 8.07
N VAL A 297 10.63 -6.69 7.21
CA VAL A 297 10.81 -6.75 5.74
C VAL A 297 11.35 -5.43 5.20
N GLY A 298 10.90 -4.28 5.73
CA GLY A 298 11.42 -2.98 5.36
C GLY A 298 12.89 -2.82 5.74
N TRP A 299 13.27 -3.20 6.94
CA TRP A 299 14.65 -3.15 7.40
C TRP A 299 15.58 -4.10 6.62
N LEU A 300 15.11 -5.32 6.33
CA LEU A 300 15.80 -6.27 5.48
C LEU A 300 15.96 -5.74 4.04
N GLY A 301 14.93 -5.10 3.50
CA GLY A 301 14.91 -4.56 2.14
C GLY A 301 15.91 -3.42 1.89
N ASP A 302 16.34 -2.72 2.94
CA ASP A 302 17.39 -1.70 2.86
C ASP A 302 18.82 -2.30 2.93
N ARG A 303 18.95 -3.54 3.41
CA ARG A 303 20.25 -4.21 3.64
C ARG A 303 20.52 -5.36 2.68
N TRP A 304 19.48 -6.06 2.28
CA TRP A 304 19.57 -7.23 1.41
C TRP A 304 19.05 -6.93 0.01
N SER A 305 19.29 -7.84 -0.91
CA SER A 305 18.73 -7.77 -2.25
C SER A 305 17.19 -7.83 -2.19
N LYS A 306 16.53 -6.75 -2.60
CA LYS A 306 15.06 -6.66 -2.67
C LYS A 306 14.48 -7.75 -3.58
N LYS A 307 15.21 -8.12 -4.66
CA LYS A 307 14.86 -9.24 -5.53
C LYS A 307 14.83 -10.56 -4.75
N ALA A 308 15.85 -10.82 -3.92
CA ALA A 308 15.93 -12.04 -3.12
C ALA A 308 14.80 -12.11 -2.08
N ILE A 309 14.46 -10.97 -1.43
CA ILE A 309 13.34 -10.89 -0.49
C ILE A 309 12.02 -11.18 -1.20
N LEU A 310 11.83 -10.64 -2.40
CA LEU A 310 10.60 -10.86 -3.18
C LEU A 310 10.45 -12.34 -3.57
N VAL A 311 11.54 -12.98 -4.00
CA VAL A 311 11.59 -14.42 -4.30
C VAL A 311 11.23 -15.24 -3.06
N LEU A 312 11.95 -15.03 -1.97
CA LEU A 312 11.74 -15.73 -0.71
C LEU A 312 10.29 -15.62 -0.23
N ALA A 313 9.74 -14.42 -0.32
CA ALA A 313 8.37 -14.15 0.08
C ALA A 313 7.33 -14.94 -0.73
N HIS A 314 7.52 -15.07 -2.05
CA HIS A 314 6.61 -15.85 -2.88
C HIS A 314 6.71 -17.36 -2.60
N PHE A 315 7.90 -17.87 -2.34
CA PHE A 315 8.08 -19.28 -1.94
C PHE A 315 7.49 -19.55 -0.55
N ILE A 316 7.72 -18.65 0.42
CA ILE A 316 7.12 -18.77 1.76
C ILE A 316 5.59 -18.67 1.67
N LEU A 317 5.06 -17.75 0.86
CA LEU A 317 3.62 -17.62 0.65
C LEU A 317 3.03 -18.89 0.03
N GLY A 318 3.65 -19.45 -1.01
CA GLY A 318 3.24 -20.72 -1.59
C GLY A 318 3.31 -21.87 -0.58
N GLY A 319 4.41 -21.96 0.16
CA GLY A 319 4.61 -22.96 1.23
C GLY A 319 3.59 -22.83 2.34
N SER A 320 3.15 -21.63 2.70
CA SER A 320 2.12 -21.43 3.73
C SER A 320 0.80 -22.11 3.37
N PHE A 321 0.40 -22.06 2.10
CA PHE A 321 -0.82 -22.72 1.63
C PHE A 321 -0.68 -24.25 1.69
N LEU A 322 0.50 -24.78 1.35
CA LEU A 322 0.76 -26.22 1.47
C LEU A 322 0.73 -26.67 2.93
N VAL A 323 1.29 -25.89 3.85
CA VAL A 323 1.17 -26.15 5.30
C VAL A 323 -0.30 -26.26 5.70
N LEU A 324 -1.13 -25.31 5.26
CA LEU A 324 -2.55 -25.31 5.60
C LEU A 324 -3.33 -26.49 4.99
N ILE A 325 -2.88 -27.01 3.82
CA ILE A 325 -3.51 -28.18 3.18
C ILE A 325 -3.13 -29.50 3.89
N PHE A 326 -1.84 -29.70 4.15
CA PHE A 326 -1.30 -31.00 4.54
C PHE A 326 -1.13 -31.20 6.04
N ILE A 327 -1.23 -30.13 6.84
CA ILE A 327 -1.10 -30.18 8.29
C ILE A 327 -2.48 -29.92 8.91
N ASP A 328 -3.08 -30.95 9.46
CA ASP A 328 -4.41 -30.89 10.09
C ASP A 328 -4.34 -30.52 11.58
N GLU A 329 -3.18 -30.70 12.21
CA GLU A 329 -3.00 -30.33 13.60
C GLU A 329 -3.07 -28.81 13.82
N PRO A 330 -3.56 -28.36 14.99
CA PRO A 330 -3.75 -26.92 15.28
C PRO A 330 -2.50 -26.05 15.09
N TRP A 331 -1.31 -26.61 15.32
CA TRP A 331 -0.06 -25.88 15.12
C TRP A 331 0.20 -25.49 13.65
N GLY A 332 -0.34 -26.26 12.70
CA GLY A 332 -0.23 -25.95 11.26
C GLY A 332 -0.83 -24.60 10.92
N VAL A 333 -1.93 -24.22 11.56
CA VAL A 333 -2.56 -22.91 11.38
C VAL A 333 -1.67 -21.78 11.89
N TYR A 334 -1.00 -21.95 13.03
CA TYR A 334 -0.07 -20.93 13.54
C TYR A 334 1.15 -20.76 12.62
N VAL A 335 1.70 -21.86 12.10
CA VAL A 335 2.80 -21.81 11.12
C VAL A 335 2.33 -21.11 9.84
N PHE A 336 1.15 -21.46 9.33
CA PHE A 336 0.54 -20.76 8.21
C PHE A 336 0.44 -19.25 8.46
N MET A 337 -0.06 -18.82 9.62
CA MET A 337 -0.24 -17.41 9.96
C MET A 337 1.09 -16.64 9.91
N ILE A 338 2.16 -17.20 10.46
CA ILE A 338 3.49 -16.58 10.48
C ILE A 338 4.05 -16.50 9.05
N MET A 339 4.00 -17.60 8.29
CA MET A 339 4.48 -17.66 6.91
C MET A 339 3.68 -16.72 6.01
N PHE A 340 2.35 -16.71 6.14
CA PHE A 340 1.46 -15.82 5.39
C PHE A 340 1.73 -14.36 5.75
N ALA A 341 1.90 -14.04 7.04
CA ALA A 341 2.23 -12.69 7.48
C ALA A 341 3.54 -12.16 6.88
N PHE A 342 4.54 -13.02 6.66
CA PHE A 342 5.76 -12.64 5.95
C PHE A 342 5.50 -12.52 4.45
N GLY A 343 5.04 -13.59 3.80
CA GLY A 343 4.93 -13.69 2.33
C GLY A 343 3.96 -12.67 1.72
N ALA A 344 2.84 -12.38 2.40
CA ALA A 344 1.85 -11.44 1.93
C ALA A 344 2.23 -9.95 2.12
N ASN A 345 3.24 -9.65 2.97
CA ASN A 345 3.56 -8.28 3.38
C ASN A 345 4.83 -7.69 2.77
N VAL A 346 5.27 -8.19 1.61
CA VAL A 346 6.45 -7.70 0.87
C VAL A 346 6.13 -6.58 -0.14
N ALA A 347 5.04 -5.86 0.06
CA ALA A 347 4.72 -4.69 -0.77
C ALA A 347 5.83 -3.62 -0.74
N PRO A 348 6.44 -3.25 0.42
CA PRO A 348 7.46 -2.22 0.47
C PRO A 348 8.68 -2.52 -0.42
N PRO A 349 9.35 -3.68 -0.35
CA PRO A 349 10.45 -3.99 -1.26
C PRO A 349 10.01 -4.07 -2.73
N ASN A 350 8.82 -4.61 -3.03
CA ASN A 350 8.31 -4.65 -4.41
C ASN A 350 8.18 -3.25 -5.01
N TYR A 351 7.58 -2.30 -4.27
CA TYR A 351 7.48 -0.92 -4.74
C TYR A 351 8.82 -0.19 -4.75
N SER A 352 9.71 -0.53 -3.83
CA SER A 352 11.07 0.01 -3.83
C SER A 352 11.85 -0.37 -5.09
N ILE A 353 11.70 -1.61 -5.60
CA ILE A 353 12.28 -2.06 -6.87
C ILE A 353 11.76 -1.21 -8.04
N ILE A 354 10.46 -0.87 -8.07
CA ILE A 354 9.90 0.02 -9.10
C ILE A 354 10.62 1.38 -9.09
N GLY A 355 10.82 1.97 -7.92
CA GLY A 355 11.54 3.23 -7.78
C GLY A 355 13.02 3.13 -8.17
N GLU A 356 13.67 1.99 -7.91
CA GLU A 356 15.08 1.73 -8.30
C GLU A 356 15.26 1.51 -9.81
N TYR A 357 14.33 0.79 -10.45
CA TYR A 357 14.44 0.40 -11.84
C TYR A 357 13.99 1.50 -12.80
N PHE A 358 12.94 2.24 -12.43
CA PHE A 358 12.28 3.19 -13.32
C PHE A 358 12.44 4.65 -12.89
N GLY A 359 13.10 4.89 -11.76
CA GLY A 359 13.30 6.23 -11.24
C GLY A 359 12.07 6.80 -10.52
N ARG A 360 12.08 8.13 -10.31
CA ARG A 360 11.04 8.81 -9.51
C ARG A 360 9.92 9.39 -10.36
N LYS A 361 10.22 9.75 -11.63
CA LYS A 361 9.31 10.50 -12.51
C LYS A 361 8.01 9.76 -12.80
N ALA A 362 8.07 8.48 -13.19
CA ALA A 362 6.90 7.69 -13.55
C ALA A 362 6.37 6.81 -12.39
N PHE A 363 6.99 6.85 -11.21
CA PHE A 363 6.67 5.94 -10.11
C PHE A 363 5.20 5.96 -9.71
N ALA A 364 4.62 7.16 -9.54
CA ALA A 364 3.24 7.29 -9.07
C ALA A 364 2.23 6.69 -10.06
N ARG A 365 2.43 6.90 -11.37
CA ARG A 365 1.60 6.32 -12.44
C ARG A 365 1.75 4.80 -12.52
N LEU A 366 2.98 4.30 -12.49
CA LEU A 366 3.25 2.86 -12.49
C LEU A 366 2.61 2.19 -11.27
N ARG A 367 2.73 2.81 -10.11
CA ARG A 367 2.09 2.35 -8.87
C ARG A 367 0.56 2.37 -8.95
N GLY A 368 -0.01 3.40 -9.60
CA GLY A 368 -1.44 3.52 -9.84
C GLY A 368 -1.98 2.33 -10.64
N ILE A 369 -1.32 1.97 -11.75
CA ILE A 369 -1.72 0.79 -12.56
C ILE A 369 -1.61 -0.51 -11.77
N LEU A 370 -0.57 -0.67 -10.94
CA LEU A 370 -0.47 -1.86 -10.09
C LEU A 370 -1.66 -1.98 -9.13
N ASN A 371 -2.15 -0.88 -8.60
CA ASN A 371 -3.36 -0.89 -7.79
C ASN A 371 -4.60 -1.29 -8.60
N SER A 372 -4.71 -0.82 -9.84
CA SER A 372 -5.83 -1.20 -10.73
C SER A 372 -5.83 -2.70 -11.04
N LEU A 373 -4.65 -3.33 -11.17
CA LEU A 373 -4.54 -4.78 -11.36
C LEU A 373 -5.05 -5.58 -10.14
N GLY A 374 -5.15 -4.95 -8.97
CA GLY A 374 -5.80 -5.54 -7.78
C GLY A 374 -7.27 -5.91 -7.99
N ILE A 375 -7.95 -5.32 -9.00
CA ILE A 375 -9.32 -5.69 -9.40
C ILE A 375 -9.38 -7.18 -9.82
N ILE A 376 -8.34 -7.69 -10.45
CA ILE A 376 -8.23 -9.12 -10.84
C ILE A 376 -8.36 -10.02 -9.60
N GLY A 377 -7.84 -9.55 -8.45
CA GLY A 377 -7.95 -10.26 -7.18
C GLY A 377 -9.38 -10.47 -6.67
N MET A 378 -10.35 -9.68 -7.15
CA MET A 378 -11.75 -9.89 -6.78
C MET A 378 -12.32 -11.15 -7.43
N GLY A 379 -11.93 -11.43 -8.69
CA GLY A 379 -12.31 -12.67 -9.38
C GLY A 379 -11.80 -13.91 -8.63
N THR A 380 -10.61 -13.85 -8.06
CA THR A 380 -10.04 -14.97 -7.28
C THR A 380 -10.80 -15.21 -5.98
N THR A 381 -11.37 -14.18 -5.36
CA THR A 381 -12.22 -14.30 -4.16
C THR A 381 -13.53 -15.04 -4.49
N VAL A 382 -14.17 -14.69 -5.61
CA VAL A 382 -15.37 -15.37 -6.10
C VAL A 382 -15.04 -16.83 -6.45
N LEU A 383 -13.90 -17.06 -7.12
CA LEU A 383 -13.41 -18.39 -7.46
C LEU A 383 -13.19 -19.26 -6.22
N ALA A 384 -12.64 -18.70 -5.14
CA ALA A 384 -12.47 -19.43 -3.88
C ALA A 384 -13.80 -19.90 -3.29
N GLY A 385 -14.82 -19.02 -3.30
CA GLY A 385 -16.17 -19.38 -2.88
C GLY A 385 -16.80 -20.45 -3.77
N TRP A 386 -16.69 -20.31 -5.08
CA TRP A 386 -17.23 -21.28 -6.04
C TRP A 386 -16.59 -22.67 -5.90
N VAL A 387 -15.25 -22.74 -5.74
CA VAL A 387 -14.55 -24.01 -5.51
C VAL A 387 -15.05 -24.65 -4.22
N PHE A 388 -15.22 -23.89 -3.13
CA PHE A 388 -15.75 -24.42 -1.89
C PHE A 388 -17.20 -24.91 -2.03
N ASP A 389 -18.07 -24.15 -2.68
CA ASP A 389 -19.47 -24.50 -2.88
C ASP A 389 -19.63 -25.82 -3.67
N THR A 390 -18.72 -26.08 -4.62
CA THR A 390 -18.75 -27.27 -5.47
C THR A 390 -18.04 -28.48 -4.86
N THR A 391 -16.96 -28.27 -4.09
CA THR A 391 -16.11 -29.37 -3.57
C THR A 391 -16.21 -29.55 -2.05
N GLN A 392 -16.86 -28.63 -1.34
CA GLN A 392 -16.90 -28.53 0.12
C GLN A 392 -15.49 -28.49 0.76
N SER A 393 -14.50 -28.07 -0.01
CA SER A 393 -13.10 -27.99 0.41
C SER A 393 -12.38 -26.79 -0.19
N TYR A 394 -11.48 -26.18 0.58
CA TYR A 394 -10.56 -25.15 0.08
C TYR A 394 -9.28 -25.73 -0.52
N SER A 395 -9.01 -27.04 -0.39
CA SER A 395 -7.72 -27.64 -0.77
C SER A 395 -7.32 -27.37 -2.22
N MET A 396 -8.25 -27.57 -3.17
CA MET A 396 -7.98 -27.35 -4.59
C MET A 396 -7.63 -25.87 -4.88
N PHE A 397 -8.35 -24.93 -4.27
CA PHE A 397 -8.09 -23.51 -4.40
C PHE A 397 -6.74 -23.13 -3.79
N LEU A 398 -6.44 -23.58 -2.58
CA LEU A 398 -5.19 -23.33 -1.88
C LEU A 398 -4.00 -23.92 -2.63
N PHE A 399 -4.14 -25.11 -3.22
CA PHE A 399 -3.11 -25.73 -4.05
C PHE A 399 -2.83 -24.91 -5.31
N GLY A 400 -3.87 -24.44 -5.99
CA GLY A 400 -3.74 -23.52 -7.13
C GLY A 400 -2.99 -22.23 -6.76
N THR A 401 -3.35 -21.59 -5.66
CA THR A 401 -2.68 -20.37 -5.19
C THR A 401 -1.23 -20.61 -4.76
N ALA A 402 -0.92 -21.79 -4.20
CA ALA A 402 0.45 -22.21 -3.90
C ALA A 402 1.29 -22.28 -5.18
N ILE A 403 0.78 -22.96 -6.21
CA ILE A 403 1.46 -23.07 -7.51
C ILE A 403 1.70 -21.69 -8.12
N PHE A 404 0.69 -20.84 -8.18
CA PHE A 404 0.84 -19.49 -8.75
C PHE A 404 1.85 -18.64 -7.97
N SER A 405 1.89 -18.77 -6.65
CA SER A 405 2.89 -18.08 -5.82
C SER A 405 4.30 -18.57 -6.11
N VAL A 406 4.50 -19.88 -6.24
CA VAL A 406 5.80 -20.48 -6.58
C VAL A 406 6.24 -20.08 -8.00
N ILE A 407 5.35 -20.12 -8.97
CA ILE A 407 5.62 -19.67 -10.35
C ILE A 407 6.04 -18.20 -10.35
N ALA A 408 5.35 -17.34 -9.61
CA ALA A 408 5.72 -15.93 -9.47
C ALA A 408 7.15 -15.78 -8.91
N GLY A 409 7.52 -16.57 -7.90
CA GLY A 409 8.87 -16.61 -7.35
C GLY A 409 9.92 -16.98 -8.41
N PHE A 410 9.70 -18.06 -9.18
CA PHE A 410 10.59 -18.45 -10.27
C PHE A 410 10.66 -17.40 -11.38
N THR A 411 9.55 -16.77 -11.74
CA THR A 411 9.53 -15.69 -12.73
C THR A 411 10.42 -14.53 -12.31
N VAL A 412 10.44 -14.18 -11.02
CA VAL A 412 11.34 -13.16 -10.49
C VAL A 412 12.80 -13.59 -10.59
N ILE A 413 13.14 -14.85 -10.29
CA ILE A 413 14.52 -15.36 -10.39
C ILE A 413 15.02 -15.23 -11.81
N LEU A 414 14.26 -15.76 -12.76
CA LEU A 414 14.70 -15.95 -14.14
C LEU A 414 14.68 -14.65 -14.95
N PHE A 415 13.68 -13.81 -14.76
CA PHE A 415 13.39 -12.73 -15.70
C PHE A 415 13.47 -11.32 -15.10
N LEU A 416 13.46 -11.14 -13.76
CA LEU A 416 13.55 -9.81 -13.20
C LEU A 416 14.98 -9.29 -13.22
N HIS A 417 15.28 -8.44 -14.21
CA HIS A 417 16.57 -7.74 -14.33
C HIS A 417 16.32 -6.24 -14.46
N LYS A 418 17.27 -5.41 -14.00
CA LYS A 418 17.20 -3.96 -14.13
C LYS A 418 17.19 -3.60 -15.62
N PRO A 419 16.13 -2.90 -16.11
CA PRO A 419 16.02 -2.55 -17.52
C PRO A 419 17.07 -1.47 -17.87
N LYS A 420 17.62 -1.56 -19.10
CA LYS A 420 18.45 -0.49 -19.67
C LYS A 420 17.52 0.53 -20.33
N LYS A 421 17.76 1.82 -20.11
CA LYS A 421 17.01 2.87 -20.81
C LYS A 421 17.35 2.84 -22.30
N PRO A 422 16.37 2.85 -23.21
CA PRO A 422 16.65 3.05 -24.62
C PRO A 422 17.44 4.35 -24.81
N LEU A 423 18.50 4.31 -25.60
CA LEU A 423 19.22 5.52 -26.00
C LEU A 423 18.21 6.48 -26.66
N SER A 424 18.08 7.69 -26.15
CA SER A 424 17.28 8.73 -26.80
C SER A 424 17.84 8.96 -28.19
N ASN A 425 16.99 8.78 -29.21
CA ASN A 425 17.39 8.98 -30.60
C ASN A 425 17.94 10.43 -30.76
N PRO A 426 19.17 10.63 -31.25
CA PRO A 426 19.74 11.99 -31.41
C PRO A 426 18.97 12.89 -32.39
N SER A 427 18.03 12.32 -33.14
CA SER A 427 17.28 13.02 -34.21
C SER A 427 16.24 14.03 -33.74
N THR A 428 15.98 14.16 -32.42
CA THR A 428 15.04 15.19 -31.90
C THR A 428 15.73 16.47 -31.39
N MET A 429 17.06 16.57 -31.45
CA MET A 429 17.80 17.79 -31.07
C MET A 429 18.07 18.74 -32.23
N THR A 430 17.77 18.37 -33.48
CA THR A 430 18.09 19.19 -34.66
C THR A 430 16.95 20.10 -35.16
N SER A 431 15.87 20.28 -34.42
CA SER A 431 14.75 21.13 -34.84
C SER A 431 14.53 22.38 -33.94
N LEU A 432 15.54 22.81 -33.20
CA LEU A 432 15.52 24.10 -32.47
C LEU A 432 16.84 24.87 -32.70
N GLU A 433 17.09 25.28 -33.92
CA GLU A 433 17.95 26.39 -34.33
C GLU A 433 17.30 27.14 -35.50
N PRO A 434 17.57 28.43 -35.65
CA PRO A 434 16.76 29.57 -35.16
C PRO A 434 15.69 30.00 -36.16
#